data_f83dd1ad4c55b32027e8c81ac72de274
#
_entry.id   f83dd1ad4c55b32027e8c81ac72de274
#
_cell.length_a   1.000
_cell.length_b   1.000
_cell.length_c   1.000
_cell.angle_alpha   90.00
_cell.angle_beta   90.00
_cell.angle_gamma   90.00
#
_symmetry.space_group_name_H-M   'P 1'
#
loop_
_entity.id
_entity.type
_entity.pdbx_description
1 polymer ?
#
loop_
_entity_poly.entity_id
_entity_poly.type
_entity_poly.pdbx_seq_one_letter_code
_entity_poly.pdbx_strand_id
1 'polypeptide(L)'
;MKNNKVIVIYGFQRGGTNIVYNIFQSHPLVCSPNDLETGEIISQNYRIRSHKKFGYLIKRIKLWFYDVLNSKYILNSLIVKIIGIFIDRIFYIYKLRNFTSIYNRYKYKNIPYSLEEVKSSILCLKSVKNDIKLTHFLSQIYQNIFFVGLVRNGYAICEGWIRRGKSAKVSGFRYQRYCKMMINDSKRIKNYKIVKFEDILKDPFQVASELYKFAKLKPTSLDKLRFKSKKIMMKNGKYNVTFGKLDAKYWFDKRSIVDLINPNINEIQIQNLSDSDKIIFEREAKQILKYFQYTD
;
A
#
# COMPACT_ATOMS: atom_id res chain seq x y z
N MET A 1 -22.18 6.80 3.77
CA MET A 1 -20.73 6.90 3.95
C MET A 1 -20.27 8.34 3.88
N LYS A 2 -19.22 8.72 4.64
CA LYS A 2 -18.59 10.05 4.60
C LYS A 2 -17.60 10.17 3.44
N ASN A 3 -16.99 9.04 3.03
CA ASN A 3 -16.07 8.99 1.91
C ASN A 3 -16.80 8.47 0.66
N ASN A 4 -17.02 9.35 -0.32
CA ASN A 4 -17.77 9.00 -1.54
C ASN A 4 -16.97 8.14 -2.51
N LYS A 5 -15.64 8.26 -2.49
CA LYS A 5 -14.71 7.52 -3.34
C LYS A 5 -13.49 7.11 -2.53
N VAL A 6 -13.07 5.86 -2.70
CA VAL A 6 -11.95 5.28 -1.97
C VAL A 6 -10.99 4.58 -2.92
N ILE A 7 -9.70 4.78 -2.71
CA ILE A 7 -8.62 4.08 -3.39
C ILE A 7 -7.88 3.27 -2.34
N VAL A 8 -7.66 1.99 -2.58
CA VAL A 8 -6.93 1.10 -1.68
C VAL A 8 -5.75 0.49 -2.41
N ILE A 9 -4.55 0.68 -1.85
CA ILE A 9 -3.31 0.14 -2.41
C ILE A 9 -2.92 -1.07 -1.58
N TYR A 10 -2.86 -2.23 -2.22
CA TYR A 10 -2.34 -3.46 -1.65
C TYR A 10 -0.93 -3.77 -2.13
N GLY A 11 -0.17 -4.48 -1.32
CA GLY A 11 1.14 -4.97 -1.72
C GLY A 11 1.93 -5.53 -0.54
N PHE A 12 3.20 -5.70 -0.78
CA PHE A 12 4.13 -6.28 0.19
C PHE A 12 4.84 -5.20 1.00
N GLN A 13 5.20 -5.52 2.22
CA GLN A 13 6.27 -4.77 2.86
C GLN A 13 7.53 -4.90 1.99
N ARG A 14 8.20 -3.79 1.70
CA ARG A 14 9.34 -3.70 0.77
C ARG A 14 8.98 -3.85 -0.72
N GLY A 15 7.70 -3.97 -1.05
CA GLY A 15 7.23 -4.06 -2.43
C GLY A 15 7.05 -2.71 -3.14
N GLY A 16 7.37 -1.57 -2.52
CA GLY A 16 7.23 -0.26 -3.17
C GLY A 16 5.86 0.42 -2.99
N THR A 17 4.96 -0.11 -2.16
CA THR A 17 3.61 0.45 -1.94
C THR A 17 3.60 1.94 -1.56
N ASN A 18 4.68 2.43 -0.92
CA ASN A 18 4.82 3.85 -0.62
C ASN A 18 4.97 4.72 -1.88
N ILE A 19 5.55 4.18 -2.95
CA ILE A 19 5.70 4.92 -4.22
C ILE A 19 4.32 5.13 -4.84
N VAL A 20 3.54 4.05 -4.99
CA VAL A 20 2.15 4.13 -5.49
C VAL A 20 1.28 5.05 -4.63
N TYR A 21 1.47 4.98 -3.32
CA TYR A 21 0.77 5.84 -2.37
C TYR A 21 1.12 7.32 -2.56
N ASN A 22 2.39 7.64 -2.78
CA ASN A 22 2.86 9.00 -3.09
C ASN A 22 2.37 9.47 -4.46
N ILE A 23 2.31 8.59 -5.47
CA ILE A 23 1.73 8.89 -6.78
C ILE A 23 0.29 9.37 -6.60
N PHE A 24 -0.56 8.63 -5.91
CA PHE A 24 -1.94 9.08 -5.66
C PHE A 24 -2.01 10.36 -4.84
N GLN A 25 -1.14 10.54 -3.84
CA GLN A 25 -1.07 11.77 -3.05
C GLN A 25 -0.55 12.99 -3.83
N SER A 26 0.02 12.79 -4.99
CA SER A 26 0.41 13.88 -5.89
C SER A 26 -0.79 14.52 -6.58
N HIS A 27 -1.90 13.78 -6.68
CA HIS A 27 -3.13 14.30 -7.26
C HIS A 27 -3.85 15.23 -6.27
N PRO A 28 -4.25 16.46 -6.67
CA PRO A 28 -4.81 17.45 -5.75
C PRO A 28 -6.13 17.05 -5.10
N LEU A 29 -6.89 16.15 -5.71
CA LEU A 29 -8.15 15.66 -5.15
C LEU A 29 -8.00 14.46 -4.22
N VAL A 30 -6.79 13.98 -3.94
CA VAL A 30 -6.55 12.78 -3.14
C VAL A 30 -5.94 13.14 -1.80
N CYS A 31 -6.61 12.74 -0.74
CA CYS A 31 -6.07 12.81 0.62
C CYS A 31 -5.95 11.41 1.23
N SER A 32 -4.99 11.26 2.11
CA SER A 32 -4.76 10.01 2.80
C SER A 32 -4.66 10.21 4.31
N PRO A 33 -5.17 9.25 5.10
CA PRO A 33 -5.02 9.28 6.54
C PRO A 33 -3.59 8.92 6.89
N ASN A 34 -2.73 9.89 7.04
CA ASN A 34 -1.34 9.70 7.47
C ASN A 34 -0.63 8.49 6.79
N ASP A 35 0.61 8.15 7.15
CA ASP A 35 1.33 6.97 6.59
C ASP A 35 0.92 5.62 7.21
N LEU A 36 -0.14 5.58 8.00
CA LEU A 36 -0.63 4.38 8.66
C LEU A 36 -1.23 3.39 7.65
N GLU A 37 -1.01 2.12 7.91
CA GLU A 37 -1.66 1.04 7.17
C GLU A 37 -3.14 0.95 7.58
N THR A 38 -4.01 0.51 6.68
CA THR A 38 -5.46 0.37 6.92
C THR A 38 -5.75 -0.39 8.21
N GLY A 39 -5.07 -1.49 8.43
CA GLY A 39 -5.24 -2.27 9.63
C GLY A 39 -4.67 -1.63 10.89
N GLU A 40 -3.72 -0.70 10.78
CA GLU A 40 -3.24 0.09 11.91
C GLU A 40 -4.26 1.14 12.29
N ILE A 41 -4.88 1.81 11.32
CA ILE A 41 -5.95 2.79 11.56
C ILE A 41 -7.11 2.14 12.31
N ILE A 42 -7.58 0.98 11.84
CA ILE A 42 -8.66 0.24 12.50
C ILE A 42 -8.24 -0.18 13.92
N SER A 43 -7.02 -0.65 14.12
CA SER A 43 -6.56 -1.16 15.42
C SER A 43 -6.16 -0.07 16.42
N GLN A 44 -5.76 1.11 15.98
CA GLN A 44 -5.37 2.20 16.90
C GLN A 44 -6.54 2.73 17.73
N ASN A 45 -7.77 2.66 17.19
CA ASN A 45 -8.96 3.03 17.98
C ASN A 45 -9.29 2.03 19.10
N TYR A 46 -8.66 0.85 19.08
CA TYR A 46 -8.76 -0.18 20.13
C TYR A 46 -7.48 -0.24 20.98
N ARG A 47 -6.67 0.81 21.05
CA ARG A 47 -5.49 0.84 21.94
C ARG A 47 -5.90 0.76 23.42
N ILE A 48 -6.10 -0.45 23.87
CA ILE A 48 -5.78 -0.82 25.25
C ILE A 48 -4.24 -0.83 25.30
N ARG A 49 -3.63 0.06 26.07
CA ARG A 49 -2.20 0.01 26.43
C ARG A 49 -1.94 -1.36 27.05
N SER A 50 -1.47 -2.33 26.26
CA SER A 50 -1.35 -3.69 26.74
C SER A 50 0.10 -4.13 26.83
N HIS A 51 0.45 -4.75 27.96
CA HIS A 51 1.62 -5.57 28.16
C HIS A 51 1.80 -6.58 27.02
N LYS A 52 3.05 -7.00 26.73
CA LYS A 52 3.45 -7.89 25.60
C LYS A 52 2.56 -9.16 25.44
N LYS A 53 2.03 -9.73 26.54
CA LYS A 53 1.13 -10.90 26.50
C LYS A 53 -0.23 -10.59 25.83
N PHE A 54 -0.80 -9.42 26.05
CA PHE A 54 -2.04 -8.99 25.42
C PHE A 54 -1.87 -8.68 23.92
N GLY A 55 -0.69 -8.30 23.46
CA GLY A 55 -0.42 -8.03 22.04
C GLY A 55 -0.63 -9.24 21.14
N TYR A 56 -0.37 -10.46 21.62
CA TYR A 56 -0.63 -11.70 20.87
C TYR A 56 -2.14 -11.98 20.75
N LEU A 57 -2.89 -11.80 21.82
CA LEU A 57 -4.35 -11.98 21.85
C LEU A 57 -5.04 -10.98 20.91
N ILE A 58 -4.66 -9.70 20.97
CA ILE A 58 -5.19 -8.65 20.09
C ILE A 58 -4.90 -8.98 18.62
N LYS A 59 -3.70 -9.51 18.32
CA LYS A 59 -3.36 -9.93 16.96
C LYS A 59 -4.24 -11.10 16.49
N ARG A 60 -4.54 -12.07 17.33
CA ARG A 60 -5.47 -13.17 17.01
C ARG A 60 -6.89 -12.69 16.81
N ILE A 61 -7.38 -11.79 17.68
CA ILE A 61 -8.71 -11.16 17.54
C ILE A 61 -8.79 -10.38 16.23
N LYS A 62 -7.76 -9.63 15.87
CA LYS A 62 -7.69 -8.91 14.59
C LYS A 62 -7.74 -9.86 13.38
N LEU A 63 -7.00 -10.96 13.42
CA LEU A 63 -7.00 -11.97 12.34
C LEU A 63 -8.35 -12.68 12.25
N TRP A 64 -8.92 -13.06 13.40
CA TRP A 64 -10.26 -13.62 13.48
C TRP A 64 -11.31 -12.64 12.94
N PHE A 65 -11.26 -11.36 13.33
CA PHE A 65 -12.13 -10.33 12.80
C PHE A 65 -12.03 -10.18 11.27
N TYR A 66 -10.82 -10.28 10.70
CA TYR A 66 -10.65 -10.28 9.25
C TYR A 66 -11.21 -11.53 8.59
N ASP A 67 -11.06 -12.69 9.22
CA ASP A 67 -11.61 -13.94 8.71
C ASP A 67 -13.16 -13.92 8.80
N VAL A 68 -13.71 -13.36 9.88
CA VAL A 68 -15.14 -13.11 10.06
C VAL A 68 -15.68 -12.16 9.00
N LEU A 69 -15.03 -11.01 8.78
CA LEU A 69 -15.47 -10.05 7.76
C LEU A 69 -15.39 -10.60 6.32
N ASN A 70 -14.59 -11.62 6.09
CA ASN A 70 -14.45 -12.29 4.78
C ASN A 70 -15.27 -13.58 4.67
N SER A 71 -15.89 -14.06 5.76
CA SER A 71 -16.68 -15.27 5.71
C SER A 71 -17.99 -15.02 4.96
N LYS A 72 -18.34 -15.92 4.04
CA LYS A 72 -19.59 -15.88 3.30
C LYS A 72 -20.84 -15.94 4.21
N TYR A 73 -20.69 -16.38 5.46
CA TYR A 73 -21.77 -16.69 6.39
C TYR A 73 -22.23 -15.50 7.27
N ILE A 74 -21.44 -14.45 7.41
CA ILE A 74 -21.75 -13.34 8.37
C ILE A 74 -22.35 -12.13 7.66
N LEU A 75 -22.42 -12.13 6.35
CA LEU A 75 -22.84 -10.97 5.60
C LEU A 75 -24.36 -10.87 5.42
N ASN A 76 -25.07 -10.91 6.53
CA ASN A 76 -26.37 -10.23 6.56
C ASN A 76 -26.11 -8.77 6.18
N SER A 77 -26.67 -8.31 5.09
CA SER A 77 -26.38 -7.01 4.47
C SER A 77 -26.45 -5.84 5.47
N LEU A 78 -27.23 -5.97 6.53
CA LEU A 78 -27.39 -4.97 7.57
C LEU A 78 -26.16 -4.86 8.50
N ILE A 79 -25.61 -5.98 8.95
CA ILE A 79 -24.41 -6.00 9.84
C ILE A 79 -23.20 -5.39 9.12
N VAL A 80 -23.00 -5.77 7.85
CA VAL A 80 -21.92 -5.19 7.03
C VAL A 80 -22.07 -3.68 6.88
N LYS A 81 -23.30 -3.21 6.65
CA LYS A 81 -23.58 -1.77 6.54
C LYS A 81 -23.26 -1.03 7.84
N ILE A 82 -23.68 -1.56 9.00
CA ILE A 82 -23.44 -0.94 10.31
C ILE A 82 -21.93 -0.88 10.59
N ILE A 83 -21.22 -1.99 10.45
CA ILE A 83 -19.76 -2.03 10.63
C ILE A 83 -19.07 -1.11 9.63
N GLY A 84 -19.55 -1.08 8.38
CA GLY A 84 -19.05 -0.24 7.32
C GLY A 84 -19.17 1.25 7.64
N ILE A 85 -20.32 1.70 8.17
CA ILE A 85 -20.51 3.10 8.59
C ILE A 85 -19.52 3.47 9.68
N PHE A 86 -19.27 2.59 10.65
CA PHE A 86 -18.33 2.81 11.74
C PHE A 86 -16.88 2.91 11.23
N ILE A 87 -16.46 1.99 10.37
CA ILE A 87 -15.13 1.98 9.77
C ILE A 87 -14.92 3.21 8.87
N ASP A 88 -15.92 3.57 8.06
CA ASP A 88 -15.87 4.78 7.23
C ASP A 88 -15.69 6.05 8.07
N ARG A 89 -16.40 6.13 9.20
CA ARG A 89 -16.25 7.26 10.13
C ARG A 89 -14.84 7.33 10.73
N ILE A 90 -14.24 6.18 11.05
CA ILE A 90 -12.86 6.10 11.52
C ILE A 90 -11.91 6.64 10.44
N PHE A 91 -12.00 6.13 9.21
CA PHE A 91 -11.16 6.60 8.10
C PHE A 91 -11.33 8.09 7.83
N TYR A 92 -12.56 8.59 7.90
CA TYR A 92 -12.85 10.00 7.74
C TYR A 92 -12.19 10.87 8.82
N ILE A 93 -12.27 10.47 10.08
CA ILE A 93 -11.61 11.16 11.20
C ILE A 93 -10.08 11.20 11.00
N TYR A 94 -9.48 10.08 10.58
CA TYR A 94 -8.05 10.03 10.31
C TYR A 94 -7.66 10.88 9.09
N LYS A 95 -8.50 10.94 8.07
CA LYS A 95 -8.32 11.85 6.92
C LYS A 95 -8.30 13.32 7.38
N LEU A 96 -9.22 13.72 8.23
CA LEU A 96 -9.27 15.08 8.78
C LEU A 96 -8.08 15.39 9.69
N ARG A 97 -7.67 14.45 10.54
CA ARG A 97 -6.48 14.61 11.40
C ARG A 97 -5.22 14.84 10.58
N ASN A 98 -5.12 14.26 9.38
CA ASN A 98 -3.99 14.47 8.51
C ASN A 98 -3.90 15.89 7.95
N PHE A 99 -5.00 16.62 7.92
CA PHE A 99 -5.03 18.04 7.54
C PHE A 99 -4.20 18.92 8.48
N THR A 100 -4.10 18.56 9.76
CA THR A 100 -3.28 19.28 10.73
C THR A 100 -1.79 18.99 10.61
N SER A 101 -1.39 17.97 9.85
CA SER A 101 0.01 17.63 9.62
C SER A 101 0.63 18.60 8.62
N ILE A 102 1.70 19.28 9.04
CA ILE A 102 2.46 20.23 8.22
C ILE A 102 2.94 19.64 6.88
N TYR A 103 3.14 18.31 6.83
CA TYR A 103 3.62 17.62 5.63
C TYR A 103 2.53 17.29 4.60
N ASN A 104 1.27 17.31 4.99
CA ASN A 104 0.18 16.84 4.16
C ASN A 104 -0.82 17.92 3.74
N ARG A 105 -0.77 19.09 4.38
CA ARG A 105 -1.73 20.16 4.19
C ARG A 105 -1.52 20.99 2.93
N TYR A 106 -0.46 20.75 2.17
CA TYR A 106 -0.12 21.56 0.99
C TYR A 106 -0.26 20.78 -0.30
N LYS A 107 -0.88 21.41 -1.28
CA LYS A 107 -0.90 21.01 -2.68
C LYS A 107 0.40 21.41 -3.38
N TYR A 108 0.48 21.13 -4.67
CA TYR A 108 1.55 21.64 -5.52
C TYR A 108 1.68 23.18 -5.40
N LYS A 109 2.88 23.69 -5.51
CA LYS A 109 3.25 25.11 -5.28
C LYS A 109 2.97 25.60 -3.85
N ASN A 110 2.99 24.69 -2.87
CA ASN A 110 2.75 24.99 -1.45
C ASN A 110 1.40 25.66 -1.14
N ILE A 111 0.41 25.47 -2.00
CA ILE A 111 -0.95 25.96 -1.76
C ILE A 111 -1.59 25.10 -0.66
N PRO A 112 -2.07 25.69 0.44
CA PRO A 112 -2.70 24.91 1.51
C PRO A 112 -4.04 24.34 1.05
N TYR A 113 -4.37 23.14 1.56
CA TYR A 113 -5.72 22.61 1.43
C TYR A 113 -6.67 23.37 2.38
N SER A 114 -7.85 23.71 1.89
CA SER A 114 -8.96 24.12 2.77
C SER A 114 -9.56 22.88 3.48
N LEU A 115 -10.26 23.11 4.59
CA LEU A 115 -10.95 22.02 5.29
C LEU A 115 -12.00 21.34 4.40
N GLU A 116 -12.70 22.13 3.58
CA GLU A 116 -13.74 21.63 2.66
C GLU A 116 -13.13 20.78 1.54
N GLU A 117 -11.98 21.16 1.01
CA GLU A 117 -11.25 20.33 0.06
C GLU A 117 -10.82 19.01 0.67
N VAL A 118 -10.36 18.98 1.93
CA VAL A 118 -10.02 17.74 2.62
C VAL A 118 -11.27 16.89 2.87
N LYS A 119 -12.38 17.48 3.30
CA LYS A 119 -13.65 16.77 3.52
C LYS A 119 -14.14 16.10 2.23
N SER A 120 -14.11 16.81 1.11
CA SER A 120 -14.58 16.33 -0.20
C SER A 120 -13.57 15.45 -0.94
N SER A 121 -12.31 15.41 -0.50
CA SER A 121 -11.24 14.67 -1.16
C SER A 121 -11.50 13.16 -1.19
N ILE A 122 -10.87 12.51 -2.16
CA ILE A 122 -10.86 11.06 -2.34
C ILE A 122 -9.94 10.45 -1.29
N LEU A 123 -10.46 9.48 -0.54
CA LEU A 123 -9.70 8.77 0.47
C LEU A 123 -8.75 7.76 -0.20
N CYS A 124 -7.45 7.86 0.08
CA CYS A 124 -6.47 6.87 -0.35
C CYS A 124 -5.92 6.11 0.87
N LEU A 125 -6.07 4.80 0.86
CA LEU A 125 -5.62 3.88 1.91
C LEU A 125 -4.46 3.04 1.42
N LYS A 126 -3.53 2.73 2.32
CA LYS A 126 -2.43 1.81 2.08
C LYS A 126 -2.60 0.58 2.97
N SER A 127 -2.60 -0.59 2.35
CA SER A 127 -2.78 -1.88 3.01
C SER A 127 -1.66 -2.82 2.63
N VAL A 128 -1.01 -3.42 3.60
CA VAL A 128 0.03 -4.42 3.36
C VAL A 128 -0.24 -5.68 4.17
N LYS A 129 0.40 -6.78 3.81
CA LYS A 129 0.25 -8.07 4.50
C LYS A 129 -1.20 -8.58 4.51
N ASN A 130 -1.70 -8.93 5.70
CA ASN A 130 -3.02 -9.52 5.90
C ASN A 130 -4.18 -8.55 5.64
N ASP A 131 -3.93 -7.25 5.52
CA ASP A 131 -4.98 -6.27 5.27
C ASP A 131 -5.62 -6.45 3.87
N ILE A 132 -4.97 -7.20 2.97
CA ILE A 132 -5.56 -7.63 1.69
C ILE A 132 -6.84 -8.46 1.88
N LYS A 133 -6.99 -9.12 3.02
CA LYS A 133 -8.21 -9.86 3.36
C LYS A 133 -9.44 -8.94 3.50
N LEU A 134 -9.26 -7.64 3.66
CA LEU A 134 -10.35 -6.68 3.72
C LEU A 134 -10.95 -6.32 2.36
N THR A 135 -10.37 -6.76 1.25
CA THR A 135 -10.78 -6.39 -0.11
C THR A 135 -12.28 -6.62 -0.32
N HIS A 136 -12.76 -7.81 -0.03
CA HIS A 136 -14.16 -8.17 -0.23
C HIS A 136 -15.10 -7.35 0.67
N PHE A 137 -14.77 -7.20 1.95
CA PHE A 137 -15.55 -6.37 2.87
C PHE A 137 -15.60 -4.91 2.40
N LEU A 138 -14.44 -4.31 2.04
CA LEU A 138 -14.39 -2.93 1.57
C LEU A 138 -15.18 -2.73 0.26
N SER A 139 -15.19 -3.74 -0.63
CA SER A 139 -15.96 -3.68 -1.87
C SER A 139 -17.47 -3.70 -1.64
N GLN A 140 -17.94 -4.22 -0.50
CA GLN A 140 -19.36 -4.22 -0.13
C GLN A 140 -19.81 -2.91 0.51
N ILE A 141 -18.94 -2.25 1.25
CA ILE A 141 -19.28 -1.00 1.95
C ILE A 141 -19.12 0.25 1.08
N TYR A 142 -18.24 0.22 0.08
CA TYR A 142 -18.02 1.34 -0.82
C TYR A 142 -18.40 1.02 -2.26
N GLN A 143 -19.42 1.68 -2.77
CA GLN A 143 -19.85 1.51 -4.17
C GLN A 143 -18.79 2.03 -5.16
N ASN A 144 -18.06 3.07 -4.80
CA ASN A 144 -17.06 3.72 -5.64
C ASN A 144 -15.65 3.51 -5.07
N ILE A 145 -15.21 2.25 -5.08
CA ILE A 145 -13.90 1.85 -4.59
C ILE A 145 -13.02 1.33 -5.73
N PHE A 146 -11.72 1.65 -5.67
CA PHE A 146 -10.71 1.22 -6.62
C PHE A 146 -9.57 0.54 -5.85
N PHE A 147 -9.19 -0.65 -6.29
CA PHE A 147 -8.09 -1.40 -5.70
C PHE A 147 -6.90 -1.44 -6.64
N VAL A 148 -5.72 -1.20 -6.09
CA VAL A 148 -4.45 -1.33 -6.81
C VAL A 148 -3.58 -2.34 -6.09
N GLY A 149 -3.38 -3.50 -6.69
CA GLY A 149 -2.46 -4.53 -6.24
C GLY A 149 -1.06 -4.27 -6.80
N LEU A 150 -0.09 -3.93 -5.96
CA LEU A 150 1.30 -3.76 -6.39
C LEU A 150 2.05 -5.07 -6.20
N VAL A 151 2.55 -5.63 -7.29
CA VAL A 151 3.49 -6.75 -7.32
C VAL A 151 4.89 -6.26 -7.65
N ARG A 152 5.89 -7.04 -7.26
CA ARG A 152 7.30 -6.76 -7.49
C ARG A 152 8.03 -8.09 -7.60
N ASN A 153 9.18 -8.11 -8.26
CA ASN A 153 10.04 -9.28 -8.32
C ASN A 153 10.19 -9.92 -6.94
N GLY A 154 9.80 -11.20 -6.84
CA GLY A 154 9.70 -11.92 -5.57
C GLY A 154 11.04 -12.10 -4.89
N TYR A 155 12.14 -12.28 -5.65
CA TYR A 155 13.48 -12.41 -5.09
C TYR A 155 13.93 -11.11 -4.42
N ALA A 156 13.64 -9.95 -5.02
CA ALA A 156 13.94 -8.65 -4.41
C ALA A 156 13.14 -8.42 -3.11
N ILE A 157 11.88 -8.90 -3.06
CA ILE A 157 11.08 -8.87 -1.83
C ILE A 157 11.66 -9.83 -0.79
N CYS A 158 12.09 -11.04 -1.19
CA CYS A 158 12.69 -12.03 -0.33
C CYS A 158 13.92 -11.47 0.38
N GLU A 159 14.85 -10.85 -0.37
CA GLU A 159 16.02 -10.18 0.19
C GLU A 159 15.63 -9.16 1.26
N GLY A 160 14.69 -8.28 0.93
CA GLY A 160 14.22 -7.26 1.87
C GLY A 160 13.58 -7.81 3.14
N TRP A 161 13.07 -9.04 3.12
CA TRP A 161 12.49 -9.73 4.27
C TRP A 161 13.54 -10.51 5.06
N ILE A 162 14.49 -11.17 4.40
CA ILE A 162 15.63 -11.86 5.04
C ILE A 162 16.45 -10.86 5.85
N ARG A 163 16.78 -9.72 5.29
CA ARG A 163 17.46 -8.61 5.99
C ARG A 163 16.72 -8.13 7.26
N ARG A 164 15.46 -8.52 7.41
CA ARG A 164 14.61 -8.23 8.59
C ARG A 164 14.32 -9.47 9.43
N GLY A 165 15.13 -10.52 9.30
CA GLY A 165 15.06 -11.74 10.10
C GLY A 165 13.91 -12.66 9.71
N LYS A 166 13.45 -12.65 8.45
CA LYS A 166 12.53 -13.66 7.92
C LYS A 166 13.33 -14.72 7.15
N SER A 167 12.87 -15.97 7.15
CA SER A 167 13.45 -17.01 6.30
C SER A 167 12.93 -16.90 4.86
N ALA A 168 13.70 -17.40 3.89
CA ALA A 168 13.32 -17.51 2.50
C ALA A 168 12.03 -18.31 2.32
N LYS A 169 11.85 -19.41 3.05
CA LYS A 169 10.64 -20.25 3.04
C LYS A 169 9.39 -19.44 3.43
N VAL A 170 9.44 -18.75 4.57
CA VAL A 170 8.31 -17.91 5.03
C VAL A 170 8.03 -16.77 4.04
N SER A 171 9.06 -16.23 3.42
CA SER A 171 8.95 -15.17 2.42
C SER A 171 8.27 -15.69 1.16
N GLY A 172 8.67 -16.84 0.63
CA GLY A 172 8.07 -17.47 -0.54
C GLY A 172 6.61 -17.83 -0.32
N PHE A 173 6.29 -18.51 0.79
CA PHE A 173 4.91 -18.85 1.15
C PHE A 173 4.00 -17.60 1.22
N ARG A 174 4.46 -16.52 1.85
CA ARG A 174 3.68 -15.27 1.94
C ARG A 174 3.54 -14.58 0.60
N TYR A 175 4.61 -14.56 -0.19
CA TYR A 175 4.59 -13.98 -1.52
C TYR A 175 3.56 -14.68 -2.39
N GLN A 176 3.62 -16.01 -2.47
CA GLN A 176 2.65 -16.83 -3.19
C GLN A 176 1.22 -16.54 -2.74
N ARG A 177 0.99 -16.57 -1.42
CA ARG A 177 -0.35 -16.38 -0.85
C ARG A 177 -0.95 -15.02 -1.21
N TYR A 178 -0.19 -13.94 -1.04
CA TYR A 178 -0.71 -12.60 -1.30
C TYR A 178 -0.88 -12.33 -2.80
N CYS A 179 0.02 -12.81 -3.63
CA CYS A 179 -0.16 -12.72 -5.08
C CYS A 179 -1.39 -13.48 -5.55
N LYS A 180 -1.61 -14.71 -5.07
CA LYS A 180 -2.84 -15.46 -5.39
C LYS A 180 -4.10 -14.71 -4.97
N MET A 181 -4.10 -14.07 -3.82
CA MET A 181 -5.24 -13.23 -3.40
C MET A 181 -5.44 -12.06 -4.35
N MET A 182 -4.39 -11.30 -4.69
CA MET A 182 -4.49 -10.19 -5.64
C MET A 182 -5.00 -10.62 -7.03
N ILE A 183 -4.51 -11.74 -7.55
CA ILE A 183 -4.95 -12.31 -8.82
C ILE A 183 -6.44 -12.70 -8.76
N ASN A 184 -6.86 -13.38 -7.69
CA ASN A 184 -8.24 -13.78 -7.53
C ASN A 184 -9.18 -12.58 -7.39
N ASP A 185 -8.78 -11.58 -6.60
CA ASP A 185 -9.55 -10.36 -6.41
C ASP A 185 -9.66 -9.56 -7.71
N SER A 186 -8.58 -9.49 -8.50
CA SER A 186 -8.58 -8.78 -9.80
C SER A 186 -9.52 -9.42 -10.84
N LYS A 187 -9.77 -10.72 -10.74
CA LYS A 187 -10.74 -11.42 -11.61
C LYS A 187 -12.20 -11.23 -11.17
N ARG A 188 -12.43 -10.93 -9.90
CA ARG A 188 -13.78 -10.85 -9.31
C ARG A 188 -14.28 -9.43 -9.12
N ILE A 189 -13.38 -8.48 -8.94
CA ILE A 189 -13.71 -7.08 -8.62
C ILE A 189 -13.41 -6.20 -9.82
N LYS A 190 -14.45 -5.61 -10.41
CA LYS A 190 -14.36 -4.79 -11.63
C LYS A 190 -13.32 -3.67 -11.53
N ASN A 191 -13.23 -3.01 -10.38
CA ASN A 191 -12.34 -1.89 -10.16
C ASN A 191 -11.06 -2.35 -9.43
N TYR A 192 -10.41 -3.38 -9.91
CA TYR A 192 -9.14 -3.89 -9.41
C TYR A 192 -8.08 -3.90 -10.53
N LYS A 193 -6.94 -3.26 -10.31
CA LYS A 193 -5.80 -3.24 -11.23
C LYS A 193 -4.56 -3.77 -10.53
N ILE A 194 -3.84 -4.72 -11.16
CA ILE A 194 -2.51 -5.14 -10.73
C ILE A 194 -1.48 -4.29 -11.50
N VAL A 195 -0.47 -3.79 -10.79
CA VAL A 195 0.63 -3.00 -11.33
C VAL A 195 1.95 -3.64 -10.91
N LYS A 196 2.91 -3.72 -11.82
CA LYS A 196 4.27 -4.16 -11.49
C LYS A 196 5.10 -2.97 -11.01
N PHE A 197 5.90 -3.21 -9.98
CA PHE A 197 6.85 -2.21 -9.47
C PHE A 197 7.87 -1.81 -10.54
N GLU A 198 8.23 -2.74 -11.38
CA GLU A 198 9.15 -2.59 -12.50
C GLU A 198 8.65 -1.56 -13.53
N ASP A 199 7.34 -1.52 -13.76
CA ASP A 199 6.73 -0.51 -14.65
C ASP A 199 6.91 0.91 -14.06
N ILE A 200 6.82 1.03 -12.74
CA ILE A 200 7.05 2.31 -12.05
C ILE A 200 8.53 2.71 -12.12
N LEU A 201 9.45 1.74 -12.05
CA LEU A 201 10.88 2.03 -12.21
C LEU A 201 11.20 2.54 -13.63
N LYS A 202 10.49 2.01 -14.63
CA LYS A 202 10.66 2.36 -16.04
C LYS A 202 10.10 3.75 -16.36
N ASP A 203 8.85 4.01 -16.00
CA ASP A 203 8.19 5.31 -16.21
C ASP A 203 7.13 5.59 -15.14
N PRO A 204 7.49 6.25 -14.04
CA PRO A 204 6.56 6.58 -12.95
C PRO A 204 5.46 7.56 -13.37
N PHE A 205 5.68 8.41 -14.39
CA PHE A 205 4.67 9.36 -14.88
C PHE A 205 3.62 8.69 -15.75
N GLN A 206 4.03 7.76 -16.60
CA GLN A 206 3.09 6.95 -17.37
C GLN A 206 2.20 6.14 -16.42
N VAL A 207 2.80 5.44 -15.46
CA VAL A 207 2.05 4.66 -14.46
C VAL A 207 1.11 5.56 -13.65
N ALA A 208 1.54 6.76 -13.27
CA ALA A 208 0.69 7.72 -12.57
C ALA A 208 -0.53 8.11 -13.42
N SER A 209 -0.34 8.42 -14.70
CA SER A 209 -1.41 8.73 -15.66
C SER A 209 -2.42 7.58 -15.77
N GLU A 210 -1.92 6.35 -15.93
CA GLU A 210 -2.76 5.15 -16.01
C GLU A 210 -3.54 4.89 -14.72
N LEU A 211 -2.91 5.09 -13.56
CA LEU A 211 -3.55 4.93 -12.26
C LEU A 211 -4.64 5.99 -12.01
N TYR A 212 -4.41 7.22 -12.44
CA TYR A 212 -5.41 8.28 -12.35
C TYR A 212 -6.59 8.00 -13.27
N LYS A 213 -6.34 7.60 -14.51
CA LYS A 213 -7.39 7.17 -15.43
C LYS A 213 -8.19 5.98 -14.89
N PHE A 214 -7.50 4.95 -14.40
CA PHE A 214 -8.13 3.78 -13.76
C PHE A 214 -9.03 4.20 -12.60
N ALA A 215 -8.53 5.03 -11.69
CA ALA A 215 -9.29 5.51 -10.54
C ALA A 215 -10.31 6.61 -10.91
N LYS A 216 -10.52 6.89 -12.20
CA LYS A 216 -11.44 7.94 -12.70
C LYS A 216 -11.22 9.28 -11.99
N LEU A 217 -9.96 9.68 -11.82
CA LEU A 217 -9.59 11.00 -11.33
C LEU A 217 -9.69 12.00 -12.49
N LYS A 218 -10.01 13.26 -12.17
CA LYS A 218 -9.99 14.32 -13.18
C LYS A 218 -8.58 14.45 -13.75
N PRO A 219 -8.43 14.67 -15.05
CA PRO A 219 -7.11 14.92 -15.62
C PRO A 219 -6.44 16.09 -14.91
N THR A 220 -5.16 15.95 -14.65
CA THR A 220 -4.31 17.02 -14.12
C THR A 220 -3.00 16.98 -14.87
N SER A 221 -2.35 18.13 -15.04
CA SER A 221 -1.02 18.14 -15.61
C SER A 221 -0.06 17.39 -14.67
N LEU A 222 0.55 16.33 -15.19
CA LEU A 222 1.51 15.51 -14.47
C LEU A 222 2.93 15.97 -14.81
N ASP A 223 3.25 17.21 -14.44
CA ASP A 223 4.59 17.77 -14.58
C ASP A 223 5.49 17.39 -13.41
N LYS A 224 4.91 17.08 -12.24
CA LYS A 224 5.65 16.67 -11.04
C LYS A 224 4.90 15.62 -10.21
N LEU A 225 5.67 14.73 -9.60
CA LEU A 225 5.19 13.77 -8.59
C LEU A 225 5.80 14.08 -7.23
N ARG A 226 5.03 13.91 -6.17
CA ARG A 226 5.44 14.21 -4.80
C ARG A 226 5.82 12.95 -4.05
N PHE A 227 7.04 12.90 -3.51
CA PHE A 227 7.54 11.80 -2.71
C PHE A 227 7.92 12.25 -1.31
N LYS A 228 7.65 11.37 -0.35
CA LYS A 228 8.02 11.57 1.05
C LYS A 228 9.37 10.92 1.33
N SER A 229 10.28 11.69 1.92
CA SER A 229 11.55 11.17 2.43
C SER A 229 11.32 10.21 3.60
N LYS A 230 12.04 9.09 3.62
CA LYS A 230 11.89 8.03 4.63
C LYS A 230 13.24 7.49 5.09
N LYS A 231 13.22 6.87 6.27
CA LYS A 231 14.35 6.05 6.73
C LYS A 231 14.42 4.75 5.93
N ILE A 232 15.62 4.44 5.45
CA ILE A 232 15.95 3.15 4.85
C ILE A 232 17.03 2.46 5.69
N MET A 233 16.90 1.16 5.85
CA MET A 233 17.90 0.35 6.53
C MET A 233 18.95 -0.12 5.52
N MET A 234 20.20 0.25 5.76
CA MET A 234 21.35 -0.15 4.97
C MET A 234 21.77 -1.61 5.30
N LYS A 235 22.66 -2.20 4.48
CA LYS A 235 23.17 -3.58 4.70
C LYS A 235 23.84 -3.75 6.07
N ASN A 236 24.53 -2.73 6.56
CA ASN A 236 25.21 -2.70 7.86
C ASN A 236 24.27 -2.47 9.06
N GLY A 237 22.95 -2.53 8.87
CA GLY A 237 21.93 -2.29 9.89
C GLY A 237 21.73 -0.82 10.26
N LYS A 238 22.54 0.09 9.78
CA LYS A 238 22.37 1.55 10.00
C LYS A 238 21.20 2.09 9.18
N TYR A 239 20.63 3.19 9.64
CA TYR A 239 19.55 3.87 8.91
C TYR A 239 20.10 5.10 8.20
N ASN A 240 19.65 5.30 6.97
CA ASN A 240 19.87 6.51 6.19
C ASN A 240 18.54 7.14 5.78
N VAL A 241 18.55 8.36 5.29
CA VAL A 241 17.38 9.06 4.74
C VAL A 241 17.43 8.93 3.22
N THR A 242 16.29 8.67 2.60
CA THR A 242 16.23 8.47 1.14
C THR A 242 16.67 9.69 0.36
N PHE A 243 16.26 10.88 0.81
CA PHE A 243 16.64 12.19 0.26
C PHE A 243 16.20 13.31 1.21
N GLY A 244 16.85 14.44 1.17
CA GLY A 244 16.50 15.63 1.93
C GLY A 244 16.27 15.41 3.43
N LYS A 245 15.32 16.13 4.01
CA LYS A 245 14.95 16.00 5.43
C LYS A 245 13.95 14.85 5.63
N LEU A 246 14.17 14.05 6.68
CA LEU A 246 13.25 12.96 7.05
C LEU A 246 11.80 13.47 7.19
N ASP A 247 10.86 12.67 6.67
CA ASP A 247 9.42 12.91 6.67
C ASP A 247 8.97 14.12 5.84
N ALA A 248 9.86 14.92 5.28
CA ALA A 248 9.50 15.99 4.35
C ALA A 248 9.06 15.43 2.99
N LYS A 249 8.25 16.20 2.27
CA LYS A 249 7.76 15.87 0.93
C LYS A 249 8.36 16.81 -0.10
N TYR A 250 8.83 16.24 -1.18
CA TYR A 250 9.48 16.96 -2.28
C TYR A 250 8.79 16.62 -3.60
N TRP A 251 8.77 17.60 -4.50
CA TRP A 251 8.22 17.46 -5.84
C TRP A 251 9.35 17.19 -6.84
N PHE A 252 9.19 16.13 -7.63
CA PHE A 252 10.14 15.67 -8.63
C PHE A 252 9.48 15.74 -10.00
N ASP A 253 10.13 16.37 -10.96
CA ASP A 253 9.79 16.31 -12.38
C ASP A 253 10.39 15.06 -13.04
N LYS A 254 10.16 14.91 -14.36
CA LYS A 254 10.66 13.75 -15.10
C LYS A 254 12.18 13.60 -15.08
N ARG A 255 12.94 14.70 -14.93
CA ARG A 255 14.40 14.65 -14.90
C ARG A 255 14.91 14.28 -13.50
N SER A 256 14.43 14.98 -12.50
CA SER A 256 14.88 14.79 -11.12
C SER A 256 14.42 13.49 -10.46
N ILE A 257 13.37 12.85 -10.99
CA ILE A 257 12.85 11.59 -10.42
C ILE A 257 13.78 10.41 -10.69
N VAL A 258 14.58 10.46 -11.74
CA VAL A 258 15.53 9.39 -12.10
C VAL A 258 16.57 9.17 -11.00
N ASP A 259 17.02 10.26 -10.36
CA ASP A 259 17.97 10.19 -9.24
C ASP A 259 17.34 9.55 -7.98
N LEU A 260 16.02 9.62 -7.86
CA LEU A 260 15.28 9.06 -6.74
C LEU A 260 14.97 7.58 -6.91
N ILE A 261 14.63 7.18 -8.14
CA ILE A 261 14.16 5.83 -8.46
C ILE A 261 15.29 5.08 -9.17
N ASN A 262 16.08 4.30 -8.41
CA ASN A 262 17.12 3.47 -9.00
C ASN A 262 16.47 2.33 -9.83
N PRO A 263 16.63 2.32 -11.17
CA PRO A 263 16.02 1.31 -12.04
C PRO A 263 16.54 -0.10 -11.74
N ASN A 264 17.80 -0.23 -11.30
CA ASN A 264 18.45 -1.51 -11.04
C ASN A 264 18.28 -2.00 -9.59
N ILE A 265 17.35 -1.42 -8.84
CA ILE A 265 17.18 -1.77 -7.41
C ILE A 265 16.81 -3.24 -7.20
N ASN A 266 16.11 -3.85 -8.15
CA ASN A 266 15.76 -5.27 -8.08
C ASN A 266 16.99 -6.14 -8.26
N GLU A 267 17.81 -5.88 -9.26
CA GLU A 267 19.05 -6.60 -9.58
C GLU A 267 20.01 -6.55 -8.40
N ILE A 268 20.25 -5.35 -7.85
CA ILE A 268 21.09 -5.15 -6.66
C ILE A 268 20.58 -6.00 -5.47
N GLN A 269 19.28 -6.08 -5.26
CA GLN A 269 18.71 -6.87 -4.17
C GLN A 269 18.79 -8.38 -4.45
N ILE A 270 18.56 -8.81 -5.70
CA ILE A 270 18.65 -10.22 -6.09
C ILE A 270 20.08 -10.75 -5.97
N GLN A 271 21.08 -9.93 -6.33
CA GLN A 271 22.50 -10.28 -6.16
C GLN A 271 22.92 -10.46 -4.70
N ASN A 272 22.17 -9.89 -3.75
CA ASN A 272 22.45 -10.05 -2.32
C ASN A 272 21.83 -11.32 -1.72
N LEU A 273 21.01 -12.06 -2.47
CA LEU A 273 20.49 -13.36 -2.03
C LEU A 273 21.50 -14.45 -2.27
N SER A 274 21.67 -15.35 -1.29
CA SER A 274 22.37 -16.60 -1.50
C SER A 274 21.59 -17.51 -2.47
N ASP A 275 22.29 -18.38 -3.17
CA ASP A 275 21.63 -19.32 -4.09
C ASP A 275 20.73 -20.30 -3.34
N SER A 276 21.11 -20.68 -2.12
CA SER A 276 20.26 -21.50 -1.24
C SER A 276 18.94 -20.79 -0.91
N ASP A 277 18.96 -19.47 -0.60
CA ASP A 277 17.76 -18.71 -0.32
C ASP A 277 16.87 -18.56 -1.56
N LYS A 278 17.48 -18.37 -2.75
CA LYS A 278 16.74 -18.32 -4.03
C LYS A 278 16.00 -19.63 -4.27
N ILE A 279 16.68 -20.76 -4.14
CA ILE A 279 16.09 -22.11 -4.32
C ILE A 279 14.93 -22.34 -3.34
N ILE A 280 15.15 -22.05 -2.04
CA ILE A 280 14.12 -22.21 -1.01
C ILE A 280 12.91 -21.30 -1.29
N PHE A 281 13.14 -20.05 -1.66
CA PHE A 281 12.08 -19.09 -1.99
C PHE A 281 11.30 -19.55 -3.22
N GLU A 282 12.00 -19.95 -4.28
CA GLU A 282 11.39 -20.37 -5.53
C GLU A 282 10.52 -21.60 -5.35
N ARG A 283 10.94 -22.58 -4.56
CA ARG A 283 10.14 -23.78 -4.24
C ARG A 283 8.74 -23.41 -3.76
N GLU A 284 8.62 -22.37 -2.96
CA GLU A 284 7.33 -21.92 -2.42
C GLU A 284 6.57 -21.00 -3.40
N ALA A 285 7.28 -20.25 -4.26
CA ALA A 285 6.69 -19.15 -5.05
C ALA A 285 6.69 -19.38 -6.57
N LYS A 286 7.21 -20.52 -7.06
CA LYS A 286 7.47 -20.78 -8.49
C LYS A 286 6.30 -20.42 -9.41
N GLN A 287 5.11 -20.91 -9.10
CA GLN A 287 3.92 -20.66 -9.93
C GLN A 287 3.60 -19.16 -10.10
N ILE A 288 3.81 -18.39 -9.06
CA ILE A 288 3.55 -16.94 -9.07
C ILE A 288 4.66 -16.18 -9.75
N LEU A 289 5.92 -16.59 -9.57
CA LEU A 289 7.05 -16.02 -10.30
C LEU A 289 6.85 -16.20 -11.81
N LYS A 290 6.48 -17.42 -12.23
CA LYS A 290 6.17 -17.71 -13.63
C LYS A 290 4.95 -16.91 -14.15
N TYR A 291 3.88 -16.81 -13.36
CA TYR A 291 2.69 -16.02 -13.73
C TYR A 291 3.02 -14.56 -14.03
N PHE A 292 3.90 -13.95 -13.25
CA PHE A 292 4.33 -12.56 -13.44
C PHE A 292 5.58 -12.42 -14.32
N GLN A 293 6.09 -13.52 -14.90
CA GLN A 293 7.28 -13.54 -15.77
C GLN A 293 8.55 -13.02 -15.04
N TYR A 294 8.75 -13.45 -13.79
CA TYR A 294 9.98 -13.20 -13.03
C TYR A 294 10.94 -14.39 -13.06
N THR A 295 10.53 -15.50 -13.62
CA THR A 295 11.31 -16.72 -13.92
C THR A 295 10.67 -17.42 -15.13
N ASP A 296 11.44 -18.26 -15.78
CA ASP A 296 11.02 -19.06 -16.93
C ASP A 296 10.08 -20.21 -16.56
#